data_f30afee79b38d4e5b72a69533d6d9f43
#
_entry.id   f30afee79b38d4e5b72a69533d6d9f43
#
_cell.length_a   1.000
_cell.length_b   1.000
_cell.length_c   1.000
_cell.angle_alpha   90.00
_cell.angle_beta   90.00
_cell.angle_gamma   90.00
#
_symmetry.space_group_name_H-M   'P 1'
#
loop_
_entity.id
_entity.type
_entity.pdbx_description
1 polymer ?
#
loop_
_entity_poly.entity_id
_entity_poly.type
_entity_poly.pdbx_seq_one_letter_code
_entity_poly.pdbx_strand_id
1 'polypeptide(L)'
;KSALPFFISESISKFYYNREPNRKKEIIKAAKISGVENKSFMELTGEMYQQVNIYNNQISVFGKNFTSPISKNCLKHYKFYLLDSLFIDNNWCYQIDFIPKRGGELTFDGSLWINDTTYALKKVKGYINKTANINFINELEITQTFNQVEPEIWMLTKDELFVDFEWLEKGLG
;
A
#
# COMPACT_ATOMS: atom_id res chain seq x y z
N LYS A 1 2.90 17.34 -16.18
CA LYS A 1 4.02 17.96 -15.43
C LYS A 1 4.50 16.92 -14.42
N SER A 2 5.71 16.43 -14.54
CA SER A 2 6.29 15.56 -13.54
C SER A 2 6.69 16.46 -12.35
N ALA A 3 5.97 16.33 -11.25
CA ALA A 3 6.38 16.97 -10.01
C ALA A 3 7.58 16.22 -9.44
N LEU A 4 8.60 16.96 -8.99
CA LEU A 4 9.71 16.37 -8.26
C LEU A 4 9.23 15.97 -6.85
N PRO A 5 9.63 14.81 -6.34
CA PRO A 5 9.27 14.42 -4.99
C PRO A 5 9.92 15.37 -3.98
N PHE A 6 9.09 15.87 -3.06
CA PHE A 6 9.56 16.74 -1.98
C PHE A 6 10.39 15.97 -0.94
N PHE A 7 10.08 14.71 -0.77
CA PHE A 7 10.71 13.83 0.20
C PHE A 7 10.70 12.38 -0.33
N ILE A 8 11.83 11.69 -0.19
CA ILE A 8 11.95 10.26 -0.47
C ILE A 8 12.57 9.59 0.74
N SER A 9 11.93 8.54 1.22
CA SER A 9 12.50 7.64 2.21
C SER A 9 12.55 6.23 1.65
N GLU A 10 13.71 5.63 1.73
CA GLU A 10 13.98 4.27 1.26
C GLU A 10 14.63 3.49 2.40
N SER A 11 14.19 2.26 2.61
CA SER A 11 14.85 1.35 3.54
C SER A 11 14.93 -0.06 2.97
N ILE A 12 16.00 -0.76 3.33
CA ILE A 12 16.19 -2.17 3.04
C ILE A 12 16.26 -2.90 4.37
N SER A 13 15.35 -3.84 4.55
CA SER A 13 15.25 -4.63 5.78
C SER A 13 15.38 -6.11 5.50
N LYS A 14 15.91 -6.84 6.49
CA LYS A 14 15.84 -8.29 6.54
C LYS A 14 14.76 -8.70 7.52
N PHE A 15 13.76 -9.39 7.01
CA PHE A 15 12.60 -9.80 7.78
C PHE A 15 12.68 -11.29 8.10
N TYR A 16 12.44 -11.64 9.38
CA TYR A 16 12.39 -13.02 9.85
C TYR A 16 11.01 -13.27 10.44
N TYR A 17 10.41 -14.36 10.05
CA TYR A 17 9.14 -14.80 10.57
C TYR A 17 9.22 -16.26 11.01
N ASN A 18 8.74 -16.55 12.22
CA ASN A 18 8.53 -17.91 12.70
C ASN A 18 7.06 -18.05 13.10
N ARG A 19 6.41 -19.11 12.62
CA ARG A 19 5.00 -19.36 12.91
C ARG A 19 4.78 -19.92 14.30
N GLU A 20 5.67 -20.79 14.76
CA GLU A 20 5.57 -21.47 16.07
C GLU A 20 6.91 -21.44 16.83
N PRO A 21 7.02 -20.67 17.91
CA PRO A 21 6.10 -19.63 18.38
C PRO A 21 6.05 -18.44 17.42
N ASN A 22 4.89 -17.77 17.33
CA ASN A 22 4.73 -16.63 16.44
C ASN A 22 5.70 -15.50 16.84
N ARG A 23 6.76 -15.36 16.08
CA ARG A 23 7.81 -14.34 16.28
C ARG A 23 8.11 -13.65 14.96
N LYS A 24 8.23 -12.34 15.05
CA LYS A 24 8.66 -11.49 13.94
C LYS A 24 9.87 -10.71 14.36
N LYS A 25 10.84 -10.57 13.45
CA LYS A 25 12.02 -9.73 13.67
C LYS A 25 12.35 -9.04 12.35
N GLU A 26 12.46 -7.73 12.40
CA GLU A 26 12.95 -6.93 11.30
C GLU A 26 14.31 -6.33 11.67
N ILE A 27 15.26 -6.39 10.75
CA ILE A 27 16.58 -5.80 10.88
C ILE A 27 16.78 -4.86 9.69
N ILE A 28 16.75 -3.55 9.95
CA ILE A 28 17.03 -2.54 8.93
C ILE A 28 18.52 -2.62 8.59
N LYS A 29 18.83 -2.88 7.33
CA LYS A 29 20.18 -2.99 6.81
C LYS A 29 20.71 -1.69 6.27
N ALA A 30 19.84 -0.92 5.65
CA ALA A 30 20.14 0.40 5.11
C ALA A 30 18.88 1.26 5.13
N ALA A 31 19.04 2.53 5.39
CA ALA A 31 18.01 3.52 5.24
C ALA A 31 18.59 4.80 4.63
N LYS A 32 17.87 5.41 3.73
CA LYS A 32 18.23 6.67 3.09
C LYS A 32 17.02 7.59 3.07
N ILE A 33 17.24 8.81 3.46
CA ILE A 33 16.25 9.88 3.42
C ILE A 33 16.84 10.99 2.55
N SER A 34 16.05 11.50 1.62
CA SER A 34 16.41 12.64 0.77
C SER A 34 15.22 13.58 0.63
N GLY A 35 15.49 14.89 0.62
CA GLY A 35 14.48 15.94 0.55
C GLY A 35 14.68 17.01 1.62
N VAL A 36 13.64 17.80 1.88
CA VAL A 36 13.70 18.93 2.82
C VAL A 36 13.62 18.44 4.26
N GLU A 37 14.66 18.75 5.06
CA GLU A 37 14.68 18.52 6.50
C GLU A 37 13.84 19.56 7.24
N ASN A 38 12.55 19.32 7.37
CA ASN A 38 11.68 20.11 8.22
C ASN A 38 11.19 19.22 9.38
N LYS A 39 11.48 19.62 10.63
CA LYS A 39 11.10 18.86 11.83
C LYS A 39 9.61 18.57 11.90
N SER A 40 8.76 19.53 11.57
CA SER A 40 7.30 19.36 11.58
C SER A 40 6.85 18.37 10.50
N PHE A 41 7.55 18.32 9.37
CA PHE A 41 7.30 17.33 8.32
C PHE A 41 7.79 15.94 8.73
N MET A 42 8.94 15.86 9.41
CA MET A 42 9.48 14.59 9.95
C MET A 42 8.56 13.97 11.02
N GLU A 43 7.94 14.79 11.87
CA GLU A 43 6.94 14.33 12.83
C GLU A 43 5.68 13.82 12.13
N LEU A 44 5.19 14.55 11.13
CA LEU A 44 4.06 14.12 10.29
C LEU A 44 4.37 12.81 9.54
N THR A 45 5.58 12.70 8.98
CA THR A 45 6.02 11.50 8.25
C THR A 45 6.35 10.34 9.17
N GLY A 46 6.77 10.58 10.41
CA GLY A 46 6.96 9.53 11.42
C GLY A 46 5.68 8.74 11.70
N GLU A 47 4.54 9.42 11.69
CA GLU A 47 3.23 8.77 11.73
C GLU A 47 2.83 8.11 10.39
N MET A 48 3.44 8.52 9.27
CA MET A 48 3.20 7.97 7.93
C MET A 48 3.88 6.62 7.69
N TYR A 49 4.89 6.26 8.49
CA TYR A 49 5.50 4.92 8.47
C TYR A 49 4.60 3.83 9.06
N GLN A 50 3.30 4.01 8.94
CA GLN A 50 2.37 2.95 9.27
C GLN A 50 2.54 1.82 8.26
N GLN A 51 2.97 0.67 8.75
CA GLN A 51 3.04 -0.55 7.96
C GLN A 51 1.63 -0.88 7.44
N VAL A 52 1.37 -0.51 6.20
CA VAL A 52 0.15 -0.89 5.50
C VAL A 52 0.16 -2.41 5.35
N ASN A 53 -0.76 -3.09 5.99
CA ASN A 53 -0.94 -4.53 5.80
C ASN A 53 -2.24 -4.77 5.06
N ILE A 54 -2.14 -5.11 3.77
CA ILE A 54 -3.30 -5.37 2.91
C ILE A 54 -4.17 -6.54 3.40
N TYR A 55 -3.60 -7.48 4.15
CA TYR A 55 -4.31 -8.64 4.71
C TYR A 55 -5.18 -8.28 5.93
N ASN A 56 -5.03 -7.11 6.52
CA ASN A 56 -5.94 -6.64 7.55
C ASN A 56 -7.30 -6.31 6.93
N ASN A 57 -8.39 -6.58 7.66
CA ASN A 57 -9.73 -6.19 7.18
C ASN A 57 -9.88 -4.67 7.05
N GLN A 58 -9.22 -3.94 7.94
CA GLN A 58 -9.15 -2.48 7.93
C GLN A 58 -7.69 -2.05 7.90
N ILE A 59 -7.39 -1.11 7.02
CA ILE A 59 -6.08 -0.52 6.82
C ILE A 59 -6.13 0.91 7.34
N SER A 60 -5.36 1.21 8.37
CA SER A 60 -5.27 2.57 8.90
C SER A 60 -4.34 3.41 8.03
N VAL A 61 -4.87 4.51 7.52
CA VAL A 61 -4.13 5.48 6.71
C VAL A 61 -4.51 6.88 7.19
N PHE A 62 -3.55 7.66 7.66
CA PHE A 62 -3.76 9.01 8.21
C PHE A 62 -4.91 9.09 9.23
N GLY A 63 -4.95 8.14 10.18
CA GLY A 63 -5.97 8.08 11.21
C GLY A 63 -7.37 7.66 10.75
N LYS A 64 -7.54 7.30 9.47
CA LYS A 64 -8.78 6.76 8.93
C LYS A 64 -8.64 5.29 8.58
N ASN A 65 -9.70 4.50 8.80
CA ASN A 65 -9.70 3.06 8.53
C ASN A 65 -10.36 2.77 7.20
N PHE A 66 -9.56 2.29 6.25
CA PHE A 66 -10.01 1.89 4.92
C PHE A 66 -10.27 0.39 4.87
N THR A 67 -11.36 -0.01 4.22
CA THR A 67 -11.66 -1.43 4.02
C THR A 67 -10.70 -2.01 2.97
N SER A 68 -10.01 -3.08 3.34
CA SER A 68 -9.13 -3.78 2.39
C SER A 68 -9.93 -4.47 1.28
N PRO A 69 -9.43 -4.47 0.01
CA PRO A 69 -10.06 -5.19 -1.09
C PRO A 69 -10.04 -6.72 -0.92
N ILE A 70 -9.21 -7.25 -0.02
CA ILE A 70 -9.17 -8.68 0.32
C ILE A 70 -9.71 -8.96 1.73
N SER A 71 -10.42 -8.01 2.34
CA SER A 71 -11.10 -8.23 3.63
C SER A 71 -12.18 -9.30 3.56
N LYS A 72 -12.53 -9.90 4.69
CA LYS A 72 -13.59 -10.92 4.78
C LYS A 72 -14.94 -10.46 4.19
N ASN A 73 -15.21 -9.16 4.22
CA ASN A 73 -16.44 -8.56 3.73
C ASN A 73 -16.25 -7.75 2.44
N CYS A 74 -15.16 -7.96 1.71
CA CYS A 74 -14.81 -7.16 0.52
C CYS A 74 -15.95 -7.09 -0.49
N LEU A 75 -16.68 -8.19 -0.71
CA LEU A 75 -17.81 -8.23 -1.65
C LEU A 75 -18.97 -7.28 -1.30
N LYS A 76 -19.08 -6.79 -0.06
CA LYS A 76 -20.06 -5.76 0.31
C LYS A 76 -19.65 -4.36 -0.18
N HIS A 77 -18.35 -4.12 -0.28
CA HIS A 77 -17.76 -2.81 -0.56
C HIS A 77 -17.25 -2.66 -1.99
N TYR A 78 -16.83 -3.76 -2.63
CA TYR A 78 -16.17 -3.75 -3.92
C TYR A 78 -16.92 -4.55 -4.99
N LYS A 79 -16.74 -4.13 -6.25
CA LYS A 79 -16.94 -4.93 -7.45
C LYS A 79 -15.58 -5.36 -7.96
N PHE A 80 -15.48 -6.58 -8.48
CA PHE A 80 -14.25 -7.15 -9.02
C PHE A 80 -14.44 -7.50 -10.48
N TYR A 81 -13.42 -7.21 -11.30
CA TYR A 81 -13.40 -7.47 -12.72
C TYR A 81 -12.10 -8.17 -13.09
N LEU A 82 -12.20 -9.37 -13.63
CA LEU A 82 -11.05 -10.04 -14.23
C LEU A 82 -10.74 -9.33 -15.55
N LEU A 83 -9.55 -8.72 -15.63
CA LEU A 83 -9.13 -7.97 -16.81
C LEU A 83 -8.23 -8.77 -17.72
N ASP A 84 -7.20 -9.41 -17.18
CA ASP A 84 -6.13 -10.00 -17.95
C ASP A 84 -5.44 -11.12 -17.17
N SER A 85 -4.53 -11.81 -17.84
CA SER A 85 -3.58 -12.73 -17.24
C SER A 85 -2.20 -12.52 -17.86
N LEU A 86 -1.18 -12.38 -17.02
CA LEU A 86 0.17 -12.01 -17.44
C LEU A 86 1.24 -12.59 -16.53
N PHE A 87 2.47 -12.63 -17.02
CA PHE A 87 3.62 -12.93 -16.20
C PHE A 87 4.07 -11.69 -15.40
N ILE A 88 4.25 -11.87 -14.09
CA ILE A 88 4.99 -10.94 -13.24
C ILE A 88 6.18 -11.70 -12.68
N ASP A 89 7.37 -11.29 -13.07
CA ASP A 89 8.59 -12.08 -12.91
C ASP A 89 8.37 -13.49 -13.55
N ASN A 90 8.54 -14.56 -12.78
CA ASN A 90 8.34 -15.94 -13.24
C ASN A 90 6.96 -16.52 -12.84
N ASN A 91 6.00 -15.67 -12.44
CA ASN A 91 4.71 -16.11 -11.95
C ASN A 91 3.61 -15.70 -12.92
N TRP A 92 2.82 -16.67 -13.42
CA TRP A 92 1.59 -16.37 -14.15
C TRP A 92 0.53 -15.88 -13.17
N CYS A 93 -0.08 -14.75 -13.45
CA CYS A 93 -1.02 -14.09 -12.55
C CYS A 93 -2.27 -13.64 -13.28
N TYR A 94 -3.40 -13.73 -12.61
CA TYR A 94 -4.65 -13.06 -13.00
C TYR A 94 -4.64 -11.65 -12.49
N GLN A 95 -4.91 -10.67 -13.36
CA GLN A 95 -5.16 -9.29 -12.99
C GLN A 95 -6.65 -9.08 -12.73
N ILE A 96 -6.96 -8.65 -11.53
CA ILE A 96 -8.33 -8.41 -11.08
C ILE A 96 -8.42 -6.97 -10.58
N ASP A 97 -9.21 -6.15 -11.25
CA ASP A 97 -9.51 -4.81 -10.77
C ASP A 97 -10.60 -4.83 -9.71
N PHE A 98 -10.44 -3.99 -8.72
CA PHE A 98 -11.43 -3.77 -7.68
C PHE A 98 -11.84 -2.30 -7.63
N ILE A 99 -13.15 -2.07 -7.63
CA ILE A 99 -13.75 -0.73 -7.67
C ILE A 99 -14.77 -0.62 -6.54
N PRO A 100 -14.78 0.47 -5.76
CA PRO A 100 -15.78 0.71 -4.73
C PRO A 100 -17.21 0.65 -5.28
N LYS A 101 -18.11 0.02 -4.56
CA LYS A 101 -19.55 -0.02 -4.91
C LYS A 101 -20.23 1.32 -4.68
N ARG A 102 -19.74 2.11 -3.74
CA ARG A 102 -20.33 3.39 -3.33
C ARG A 102 -19.26 4.46 -3.20
N GLY A 103 -19.55 5.64 -3.71
CA GLY A 103 -18.73 6.82 -3.47
C GLY A 103 -18.78 7.25 -1.98
N GLY A 104 -17.69 7.82 -1.48
CA GLY A 104 -17.59 8.32 -0.11
C GLY A 104 -17.31 7.27 0.97
N GLU A 105 -17.32 5.97 0.65
CA GLU A 105 -16.80 4.95 1.57
C GLU A 105 -15.26 5.03 1.64
N LEU A 106 -14.71 4.73 2.82
CA LEU A 106 -13.26 4.63 2.99
C LEU A 106 -12.77 3.29 2.40
N THR A 107 -12.53 3.32 1.11
CA THR A 107 -12.14 2.19 0.27
C THR A 107 -11.07 2.60 -0.71
N PHE A 108 -10.40 1.64 -1.32
CA PHE A 108 -9.42 1.83 -2.38
C PHE A 108 -10.04 1.55 -3.74
N ASP A 109 -9.42 2.05 -4.78
CA ASP A 109 -9.63 1.68 -6.17
C ASP A 109 -8.32 1.07 -6.68
N GLY A 110 -8.33 0.06 -7.55
CA GLY A 110 -7.07 -0.49 -8.02
C GLY A 110 -7.12 -1.90 -8.56
N SER A 111 -5.96 -2.59 -8.49
CA SER A 111 -5.75 -3.91 -9.08
C SER A 111 -5.05 -4.88 -8.12
N LEU A 112 -5.42 -6.13 -8.20
CA LEU A 112 -4.78 -7.28 -7.57
C LEU A 112 -4.19 -8.17 -8.67
N TRP A 113 -3.03 -8.74 -8.41
CA TRP A 113 -2.44 -9.81 -9.23
C TRP A 113 -2.32 -11.05 -8.38
N ILE A 114 -3.07 -12.07 -8.75
CA ILE A 114 -3.19 -13.33 -8.02
C ILE A 114 -2.47 -14.43 -8.80
N ASN A 115 -1.53 -15.10 -8.17
CA ASN A 115 -0.84 -16.24 -8.78
C ASN A 115 -1.84 -17.35 -9.12
N ASP A 116 -1.76 -17.90 -10.33
CA ASP A 116 -2.71 -18.89 -10.86
C ASP A 116 -2.67 -20.26 -10.18
N THR A 117 -1.50 -20.61 -9.64
CA THR A 117 -1.26 -21.93 -9.05
C THR A 117 -1.53 -21.96 -7.56
N THR A 118 -1.01 -20.98 -6.83
CA THR A 118 -1.09 -20.93 -5.36
C THR A 118 -2.24 -20.05 -4.84
N TYR A 119 -2.85 -19.26 -5.73
CA TYR A 119 -3.83 -18.23 -5.42
C TYR A 119 -3.32 -17.17 -4.42
N ALA A 120 -2.01 -17.07 -4.25
CA ALA A 120 -1.39 -16.07 -3.42
C ALA A 120 -1.43 -14.70 -4.10
N LEU A 121 -1.53 -13.64 -3.30
CA LEU A 121 -1.38 -12.28 -3.78
C LEU A 121 0.08 -12.05 -4.19
N LYS A 122 0.31 -11.82 -5.48
CA LYS A 122 1.63 -11.45 -6.04
C LYS A 122 1.88 -9.97 -5.94
N LYS A 123 0.86 -9.16 -6.23
CA LYS A 123 0.95 -7.71 -6.22
C LYS A 123 -0.41 -7.09 -5.95
N VAL A 124 -0.41 -5.97 -5.27
CA VAL A 124 -1.56 -5.08 -5.17
C VAL A 124 -1.13 -3.66 -5.47
N LYS A 125 -1.99 -2.94 -6.19
CA LYS A 125 -1.87 -1.51 -6.40
C LYS A 125 -3.20 -0.88 -6.06
N GLY A 126 -3.21 0.00 -5.07
CA GLY A 126 -4.43 0.63 -4.57
C GLY A 126 -4.29 2.14 -4.54
N TYR A 127 -5.35 2.82 -4.92
CA TYR A 127 -5.45 4.28 -4.91
C TYR A 127 -6.55 4.71 -3.96
N ILE A 128 -6.32 5.81 -3.26
CA ILE A 128 -7.39 6.52 -2.55
C ILE A 128 -7.83 7.68 -3.43
N ASN A 129 -9.10 7.67 -3.77
CA ASN A 129 -9.70 8.71 -4.59
C ASN A 129 -9.96 9.98 -3.76
N LYS A 130 -9.93 11.15 -4.41
CA LYS A 130 -10.27 12.46 -3.84
C LYS A 130 -11.64 12.49 -3.13
N THR A 131 -12.57 11.64 -3.53
CA THR A 131 -13.89 11.52 -2.89
C THR A 131 -13.84 10.95 -1.46
N ALA A 132 -12.74 10.33 -1.04
CA ALA A 132 -12.56 9.82 0.31
C ALA A 132 -12.36 10.92 1.36
N ASN A 133 -12.25 12.19 0.93
CA ASN A 133 -12.12 13.39 1.75
C ASN A 133 -11.11 13.23 2.89
N ILE A 134 -9.89 12.86 2.55
CA ILE A 134 -8.76 12.89 3.47
C ILE A 134 -8.18 14.30 3.38
N ASN A 135 -8.32 15.08 4.46
CA ASN A 135 -7.82 16.43 4.51
C ASN A 135 -6.34 16.49 4.13
N PHE A 136 -5.97 17.42 3.26
CA PHE A 136 -4.60 17.70 2.81
C PHE A 136 -3.95 16.64 1.88
N ILE A 137 -4.69 15.62 1.43
CA ILE A 137 -4.18 14.62 0.51
C ILE A 137 -4.94 14.70 -0.81
N ASN A 138 -4.20 14.97 -1.90
CA ASN A 138 -4.72 14.95 -3.26
C ASN A 138 -4.80 13.53 -3.81
N GLU A 139 -3.75 12.75 -3.58
CA GLU A 139 -3.62 11.40 -4.08
C GLU A 139 -2.80 10.56 -3.11
N LEU A 140 -3.18 9.31 -2.97
CA LEU A 140 -2.41 8.31 -2.27
C LEU A 140 -2.42 7.01 -3.08
N GLU A 141 -1.24 6.49 -3.34
CA GLU A 141 -1.04 5.20 -3.99
C GLU A 141 -0.25 4.27 -3.08
N ILE A 142 -0.73 3.04 -2.95
CA ILE A 142 -0.04 1.96 -2.25
C ILE A 142 0.29 0.88 -3.28
N THR A 143 1.56 0.46 -3.35
CA THR A 143 1.95 -0.69 -4.15
C THR A 143 2.73 -1.67 -3.28
N GLN A 144 2.21 -2.90 -3.17
CA GLN A 144 2.87 -3.98 -2.43
C GLN A 144 3.14 -5.16 -3.35
N THR A 145 4.35 -5.70 -3.29
CA THR A 145 4.77 -6.89 -4.05
C THR A 145 5.17 -7.99 -3.08
N PHE A 146 4.64 -9.17 -3.34
CA PHE A 146 4.91 -10.39 -2.57
C PHE A 146 5.66 -11.38 -3.43
N ASN A 147 6.62 -12.08 -2.84
CA ASN A 147 7.35 -13.15 -3.50
C ASN A 147 7.30 -14.41 -2.66
N GLN A 148 7.32 -15.54 -3.37
CA GLN A 148 7.47 -16.81 -2.72
C GLN A 148 8.91 -16.94 -2.21
N VAL A 149 9.08 -17.06 -0.90
CA VAL A 149 10.39 -17.17 -0.23
C VAL A 149 10.75 -18.61 0.09
N GLU A 150 9.74 -19.46 0.27
CA GLU A 150 9.82 -20.90 0.43
C GLU A 150 8.59 -21.54 -0.23
N PRO A 151 8.57 -22.85 -0.47
CA PRO A 151 7.37 -23.52 -0.98
C PRO A 151 6.12 -23.13 -0.16
N GLU A 152 5.08 -22.64 -0.83
CA GLU A 152 3.80 -22.19 -0.27
C GLU A 152 3.88 -20.96 0.68
N ILE A 153 5.06 -20.37 0.92
CA ILE A 153 5.22 -19.20 1.78
C ILE A 153 5.49 -17.96 0.92
N TRP A 154 4.53 -17.04 0.93
CA TRP A 154 4.62 -15.74 0.28
C TRP A 154 4.82 -14.64 1.30
N MET A 155 5.77 -13.75 1.06
CA MET A 155 6.08 -12.64 1.95
C MET A 155 6.14 -11.33 1.18
N LEU A 156 5.79 -10.24 1.87
CA LEU A 156 5.99 -8.87 1.37
C LEU A 156 7.48 -8.64 1.14
N THR A 157 7.85 -8.30 -0.09
CA THR A 157 9.25 -8.04 -0.48
C THR A 157 9.48 -6.62 -0.97
N LYS A 158 8.42 -5.92 -1.35
CA LYS A 158 8.46 -4.50 -1.72
C LYS A 158 7.19 -3.81 -1.27
N ASP A 159 7.34 -2.69 -0.60
CA ASP A 159 6.26 -1.82 -0.16
C ASP A 159 6.55 -0.38 -0.59
N GLU A 160 5.64 0.21 -1.33
CA GLU A 160 5.78 1.56 -1.88
C GLU A 160 4.52 2.36 -1.53
N LEU A 161 4.73 3.49 -0.91
CA LEU A 161 3.69 4.46 -0.60
C LEU A 161 4.02 5.79 -1.29
N PHE A 162 3.13 6.24 -2.15
CA PHE A 162 3.18 7.57 -2.74
C PHE A 162 2.05 8.42 -2.16
N VAL A 163 2.36 9.64 -1.77
CA VAL A 163 1.38 10.61 -1.26
C VAL A 163 1.61 11.96 -1.90
N ASP A 164 0.57 12.50 -2.50
CA ASP A 164 0.53 13.88 -2.95
C ASP A 164 -0.27 14.73 -1.97
N PHE A 165 0.40 15.71 -1.36
CA PHE A 165 -0.19 16.61 -0.39
C PHE A 165 -0.67 17.90 -1.05
N GLU A 166 -1.87 18.33 -0.71
CA GLU A 166 -2.34 19.66 -1.03
C GLU A 166 -1.64 20.70 -0.14
N TRP A 167 -0.67 21.44 -0.70
CA TRP A 167 -0.09 22.59 -0.04
C TRP A 167 -1.13 23.71 -0.01
N LEU A 168 -1.67 23.97 1.15
CA LEU A 168 -2.33 25.25 1.40
C LEU A 168 -1.25 26.34 1.40
N GLU A 169 -1.05 27.00 0.27
CA GLU A 169 -0.45 28.32 0.22
C GLU A 169 -1.36 29.31 0.98
N LYS A 170 -1.46 29.16 2.29
CA LYS A 170 -1.89 30.28 3.12
C LYS A 170 -0.64 31.09 3.42
N GLY A 171 -0.52 32.17 2.66
CA GLY A 171 0.51 33.14 2.79
C GLY A 171 0.83 33.47 4.25
N LEU A 172 2.11 33.50 4.52
CA LEU A 172 2.67 34.33 5.58
C LEU A 172 2.36 35.78 5.18
N GLY A 173 1.25 36.31 5.70
CA GLY A 173 0.98 37.71 5.78
C GLY A 173 1.49 38.23 7.11
#